data_ab6aca938be0e1a12d2f1738274c2ef7
#
_entry.id   ab6aca938be0e1a12d2f1738274c2ef7
#
_cell.length_a   1.000
_cell.length_b   1.000
_cell.length_c   1.000
_cell.angle_alpha   90.00
_cell.angle_beta   90.00
_cell.angle_gamma   90.00
#
_symmetry.space_group_name_H-M   'P 1'
#
loop_
_entity.id
_entity.type
_entity.pdbx_description
1 polymer ?
#
loop_
_entity_poly.entity_id
_entity_poly.type
_entity_poly.pdbx_seq_one_letter_code
_entity_poly.pdbx_strand_id
1 'polypeptide(L)'
;MKEHLRVLVVLPLYGGSLPVGRFCAAALRRLGHLVEVFEAPDFHASYQALERLRVTSDRLQYLENSYLQVLAQAVLAKVETCEPDLVLALAQAPLTIQALKRLRRDKVATAMWFVEDYRLFAYWQA
;
A
#
# COMPACT_ATOMS: atom_id res chain seq x y z
N MET A 1 16.45 4.69 20.07
CA MET A 1 15.91 3.84 18.99
C MET A 1 15.31 2.58 19.59
N LYS A 2 14.12 2.19 19.16
CA LYS A 2 13.49 0.96 19.67
C LYS A 2 14.19 -0.26 19.07
N GLU A 3 14.42 -1.29 19.90
CA GLU A 3 14.91 -2.56 19.41
C GLU A 3 13.86 -3.30 18.57
N HIS A 4 12.59 -3.14 18.94
CA HIS A 4 11.47 -3.78 18.27
C HIS A 4 10.52 -2.70 17.78
N LEU A 5 10.16 -2.80 16.51
CA LEU A 5 9.28 -1.84 15.86
C LEU A 5 7.90 -2.46 15.64
N ARG A 6 6.91 -1.59 15.56
CA ARG A 6 5.60 -1.95 15.00
C ARG A 6 5.64 -1.56 13.54
N VAL A 7 5.45 -2.51 12.66
CA VAL A 7 5.55 -2.30 11.22
C VAL A 7 4.22 -2.66 10.57
N LEU A 8 3.69 -1.77 9.76
CA LEU A 8 2.57 -2.07 8.87
C LEU A 8 3.13 -2.28 7.48
N VAL A 9 2.94 -3.47 6.94
CA VAL A 9 3.32 -3.78 5.55
C VAL A 9 2.09 -3.61 4.68
N VAL A 10 2.16 -2.69 3.71
CA VAL A 10 1.06 -2.45 2.77
C VAL A 10 1.37 -3.18 1.47
N LEU A 11 0.58 -4.21 1.19
CA LEU A 11 0.76 -5.03 0.00
C LEU A 11 0.26 -4.29 -1.25
N PRO A 12 0.77 -4.65 -2.43
CA PRO A 12 0.25 -4.08 -3.67
C PRO A 12 -1.19 -4.54 -3.93
N LEU A 13 -1.95 -3.69 -4.60
CA LEU A 13 -3.33 -4.00 -4.98
C LEU A 13 -3.37 -5.17 -5.96
N TYR A 14 -2.42 -5.21 -6.91
CA TYR A 14 -2.28 -6.35 -7.80
C TYR A 14 -1.04 -7.14 -7.43
N GLY A 15 -1.17 -8.45 -7.41
CA GLY A 15 -0.05 -9.31 -7.12
C GLY A 15 0.95 -9.36 -8.26
N GLY A 16 2.23 -9.29 -7.94
CA GLY A 16 3.28 -9.77 -8.80
C GLY A 16 3.40 -11.29 -8.67
N SER A 17 4.30 -11.88 -9.43
CA SER A 17 4.53 -13.32 -9.37
C SER A 17 5.14 -13.77 -8.05
N LEU A 18 5.86 -12.88 -7.35
CA LEU A 18 6.52 -13.19 -6.08
C LEU A 18 5.87 -12.42 -4.94
N PRO A 19 5.50 -13.11 -3.84
CA PRO A 19 4.86 -12.45 -2.69
C PRO A 19 5.90 -11.78 -1.78
N VAL A 20 6.63 -10.78 -2.32
CA VAL A 20 7.73 -10.12 -1.62
C VAL A 20 7.28 -9.49 -0.32
N GLY A 21 6.11 -8.84 -0.31
CA GLY A 21 5.58 -8.22 0.90
C GLY A 21 5.35 -9.22 2.02
N ARG A 22 4.84 -10.40 1.69
CA ARG A 22 4.63 -11.45 2.69
C ARG A 22 5.94 -12.02 3.20
N PHE A 23 6.95 -12.13 2.34
CA PHE A 23 8.28 -12.55 2.75
C PHE A 23 8.91 -11.52 3.69
N CYS A 24 8.75 -10.22 3.39
CA CYS A 24 9.21 -9.14 4.27
C CYS A 24 8.54 -9.20 5.62
N ALA A 25 7.21 -9.39 5.65
CA ALA A 25 6.46 -9.49 6.91
C ALA A 25 6.98 -10.67 7.75
N ALA A 26 7.16 -11.83 7.13
CA ALA A 26 7.66 -13.01 7.82
C ALA A 26 9.08 -12.80 8.36
N ALA A 27 9.95 -12.16 7.57
CA ALA A 27 11.31 -11.88 7.99
C ALA A 27 11.36 -10.90 9.16
N LEU A 28 10.56 -9.85 9.10
CA LEU A 28 10.47 -8.86 10.18
C LEU A 28 9.96 -9.49 11.48
N ARG A 29 8.98 -10.39 11.38
CA ARG A 29 8.48 -11.12 12.56
C ARG A 29 9.58 -12.00 13.16
N ARG A 30 10.37 -12.66 12.32
CA ARG A 30 11.50 -13.48 12.81
C ARG A 30 12.56 -12.65 13.52
N LEU A 31 12.69 -11.38 13.13
CA LEU A 31 13.61 -10.45 13.79
C LEU A 31 13.04 -9.87 15.09
N GLY A 32 11.81 -10.24 15.44
CA GLY A 32 11.20 -9.83 16.71
C GLY A 32 10.31 -8.59 16.63
N HIS A 33 10.04 -8.10 15.42
CA HIS A 33 9.16 -6.95 15.24
C HIS A 33 7.69 -7.36 15.26
N LEU A 34 6.83 -6.45 15.67
CA LEU A 34 5.38 -6.62 15.58
C LEU A 34 4.93 -6.19 14.20
N VAL A 35 4.36 -7.09 13.44
CA VAL A 35 4.02 -6.83 12.04
C VAL A 35 2.54 -7.05 11.78
N GLU A 36 1.89 -6.02 11.25
CA GLU A 36 0.55 -6.10 10.69
C GLU A 36 0.65 -5.96 9.17
N VAL A 37 -0.30 -6.54 8.46
CA VAL A 37 -0.32 -6.49 7.00
C VAL A 37 -1.63 -5.88 6.55
N PHE A 38 -1.57 -4.90 5.64
CA PHE A 38 -2.74 -4.40 4.94
C PHE A 38 -2.95 -5.26 3.70
N GLU A 39 -4.04 -6.01 3.69
CA GLU A 39 -4.36 -7.00 2.65
C GLU A 39 -5.01 -6.32 1.44
N ALA A 40 -4.27 -5.47 0.74
CA ALA A 40 -4.76 -4.80 -0.46
C ALA A 40 -5.29 -5.78 -1.52
N PRO A 41 -4.69 -6.98 -1.70
CA PRO A 41 -5.24 -7.93 -2.67
C PRO A 41 -6.69 -8.34 -2.45
N ASP A 42 -7.20 -8.22 -1.22
CA ASP A 42 -8.61 -8.51 -0.93
C ASP A 42 -9.56 -7.58 -1.69
N PHE A 43 -9.06 -6.41 -2.12
CA PHE A 43 -9.85 -5.41 -2.85
C PHE A 43 -9.72 -5.53 -4.36
N HIS A 44 -8.88 -6.44 -4.85
CA HIS A 44 -8.55 -6.53 -6.27
C HIS A 44 -9.76 -6.89 -7.13
N ALA A 45 -10.60 -7.81 -6.66
CA ALA A 45 -11.80 -8.22 -7.41
C ALA A 45 -12.74 -7.04 -7.64
N SER A 46 -12.92 -6.18 -6.64
CA SER A 46 -13.75 -4.98 -6.78
C SER A 46 -13.15 -3.99 -7.77
N TYR A 47 -11.84 -3.82 -7.73
CA TYR A 47 -11.13 -2.95 -8.68
C TYR A 47 -11.32 -3.47 -10.10
N GLN A 48 -11.16 -4.78 -10.32
CA GLN A 48 -11.39 -5.40 -11.62
C GLN A 48 -12.82 -5.25 -12.10
N ALA A 49 -13.78 -5.28 -11.17
CA ALA A 49 -15.19 -5.08 -11.52
C ALA A 49 -15.42 -3.70 -12.13
N LEU A 50 -14.73 -2.68 -11.63
CA LEU A 50 -14.80 -1.33 -12.21
C LEU A 50 -14.28 -1.32 -13.64
N GLU A 51 -13.18 -2.03 -13.89
CA GLU A 51 -12.56 -2.08 -15.22
C GLU A 51 -13.48 -2.73 -16.27
N ARG A 52 -14.41 -3.58 -15.84
CA ARG A 52 -15.35 -4.25 -16.74
C ARG A 52 -16.61 -3.43 -17.04
N LEU A 53 -16.76 -2.26 -16.42
CA LEU A 53 -17.90 -1.40 -16.72
C LEU A 53 -17.79 -0.82 -18.13
N ARG A 54 -18.93 -0.74 -18.82
CA ARG A 54 -18.99 -0.16 -20.16
C ARG A 54 -19.24 1.33 -20.07
N VAL A 55 -18.20 2.07 -19.71
CA VAL A 55 -18.25 3.53 -19.55
C VAL A 55 -17.13 4.16 -20.36
N THR A 56 -17.16 5.49 -20.49
CA THR A 56 -16.08 6.21 -21.17
C THR A 56 -14.78 6.06 -20.38
N SER A 57 -13.65 6.21 -21.07
CA SER A 57 -12.34 6.11 -20.42
C SER A 57 -12.17 7.17 -19.32
N ASP A 58 -12.70 8.37 -19.52
CA ASP A 58 -12.65 9.42 -18.50
C ASP A 58 -13.44 9.03 -17.25
N ARG A 59 -14.60 8.44 -17.43
CA ARG A 59 -15.41 7.97 -16.32
C ARG A 59 -14.74 6.83 -15.59
N LEU A 60 -14.13 5.89 -16.32
CA LEU A 60 -13.42 4.78 -15.71
C LEU A 60 -12.24 5.27 -14.88
N GLN A 61 -11.46 6.21 -15.42
CA GLN A 61 -10.33 6.78 -14.68
C GLN A 61 -10.79 7.46 -13.40
N TYR A 62 -11.90 8.19 -13.45
CA TYR A 62 -12.48 8.82 -12.26
C TYR A 62 -12.84 7.78 -11.20
N LEU A 63 -13.49 6.69 -11.63
CA LEU A 63 -13.89 5.62 -10.70
C LEU A 63 -12.68 4.92 -10.08
N GLU A 64 -11.67 4.63 -10.89
CA GLU A 64 -10.45 4.00 -10.41
C GLU A 64 -9.73 4.89 -9.39
N ASN A 65 -9.60 6.18 -9.69
CA ASN A 65 -8.95 7.12 -8.79
C ASN A 65 -9.74 7.27 -7.48
N SER A 66 -11.07 7.32 -7.57
CA SER A 66 -11.91 7.40 -6.37
C SER A 66 -11.78 6.16 -5.51
N TYR A 67 -11.71 4.99 -6.15
CA TYR A 67 -11.54 3.72 -5.44
C TYR A 67 -10.19 3.66 -4.74
N LEU A 68 -9.12 4.09 -5.41
CA LEU A 68 -7.79 4.13 -4.80
C LEU A 68 -7.75 5.10 -3.61
N GLN A 69 -8.49 6.20 -3.66
CA GLN A 69 -8.60 7.10 -2.51
C GLN A 69 -9.29 6.42 -1.33
N VAL A 70 -10.33 5.62 -1.60
CA VAL A 70 -10.99 4.85 -0.55
C VAL A 70 -10.00 3.87 0.09
N LEU A 71 -9.21 3.17 -0.72
CA LEU A 71 -8.22 2.24 -0.21
C LEU A 71 -7.13 2.94 0.60
N ALA A 72 -6.69 4.11 0.15
CA ALA A 72 -5.72 4.90 0.91
C ALA A 72 -6.28 5.32 2.27
N GLN A 73 -7.55 5.68 2.34
CA GLN A 73 -8.21 5.97 3.61
C GLN A 73 -8.29 4.73 4.49
N ALA A 74 -8.50 3.56 3.90
CA ALA A 74 -8.51 2.30 4.65
C ALA A 74 -7.12 2.01 5.24
N VAL A 75 -6.05 2.30 4.50
CA VAL A 75 -4.69 2.18 5.03
C VAL A 75 -4.50 3.12 6.22
N LEU A 76 -4.94 4.37 6.10
CA LEU A 76 -4.84 5.32 7.21
C LEU A 76 -5.63 4.86 8.44
N ALA A 77 -6.80 4.28 8.23
CA ALA A 77 -7.59 3.71 9.32
C ALA A 77 -6.83 2.57 10.01
N LYS A 78 -6.16 1.73 9.24
CA LYS A 78 -5.33 0.66 9.79
C LYS A 78 -4.16 1.22 10.59
N VAL A 79 -3.55 2.30 10.11
CA VAL A 79 -2.48 3.00 10.83
C VAL A 79 -2.99 3.51 12.18
N GLU A 80 -4.18 4.07 12.22
CA GLU A 80 -4.77 4.59 13.46
C GLU A 80 -4.99 3.49 14.48
N THR A 81 -5.32 2.27 14.05
CA THR A 81 -5.59 1.16 14.96
C THR A 81 -4.33 0.43 15.40
N CYS A 82 -3.37 0.23 14.52
CA CYS A 82 -2.16 -0.53 14.86
C CYS A 82 -0.99 0.33 15.33
N GLU A 83 -1.09 1.65 15.16
CA GLU A 83 -0.08 2.62 15.60
C GLU A 83 1.35 2.20 15.25
N PRO A 84 1.66 2.05 13.94
CA PRO A 84 2.97 1.57 13.54
C PRO A 84 4.05 2.64 13.70
N ASP A 85 5.27 2.20 13.96
CA ASP A 85 6.45 3.06 13.90
C ASP A 85 6.87 3.28 12.45
N LEU A 86 6.62 2.28 11.60
CA LEU A 86 7.03 2.29 10.19
C LEU A 86 5.93 1.69 9.33
N VAL A 87 5.61 2.37 8.24
CA VAL A 87 4.78 1.83 7.16
C VAL A 87 5.72 1.45 6.01
N LEU A 88 5.78 0.16 5.70
CA LEU A 88 6.55 -0.35 4.57
C LEU A 88 5.59 -0.64 3.43
N ALA A 89 5.68 0.14 2.37
CA ALA A 89 4.84 0.01 1.20
C ALA A 89 5.61 -0.64 0.06
N LEU A 90 5.00 -1.63 -0.57
CA LEU A 90 5.54 -2.21 -1.79
C LEU A 90 5.09 -1.38 -3.00
N ALA A 91 5.75 -1.56 -4.13
CA ALA A 91 5.32 -0.93 -5.37
C ALA A 91 3.86 -1.29 -5.66
N GLN A 92 3.08 -0.33 -6.13
CA GLN A 92 1.65 -0.47 -6.41
C GLN A 92 0.77 -0.62 -5.15
N ALA A 93 1.29 -0.32 -3.98
CA ALA A 93 0.48 -0.22 -2.78
C ALA A 93 -0.53 0.93 -2.95
N PRO A 94 -1.76 0.80 -2.42
CA PRO A 94 -2.80 1.82 -2.62
C PRO A 94 -2.60 3.01 -1.68
N LEU A 95 -1.55 3.79 -1.92
CA LEU A 95 -1.26 5.00 -1.17
C LEU A 95 -1.26 6.21 -2.09
N THR A 96 -1.94 7.26 -1.64
CA THR A 96 -1.98 8.54 -2.35
C THR A 96 -0.97 9.50 -1.76
N ILE A 97 -0.68 10.58 -2.50
CA ILE A 97 0.19 11.65 -2.00
C ILE A 97 -0.38 12.24 -0.71
N GLN A 98 -1.69 12.44 -0.65
CA GLN A 98 -2.35 12.96 0.55
C GLN A 98 -2.17 12.03 1.75
N ALA A 99 -2.28 10.71 1.54
CA ALA A 99 -2.07 9.74 2.60
C ALA A 99 -0.62 9.79 3.10
N LEU A 100 0.34 9.87 2.20
CA LEU A 100 1.76 9.97 2.55
C LEU A 100 2.06 11.25 3.34
N LYS A 101 1.46 12.38 2.92
CA LYS A 101 1.61 13.64 3.66
C LYS A 101 1.01 13.54 5.06
N ARG A 102 -0.12 12.86 5.20
CA ARG A 102 -0.74 12.65 6.51
C ARG A 102 0.15 11.82 7.42
N LEU A 103 0.73 10.74 6.90
CA LEU A 103 1.65 9.90 7.67
C LEU A 103 2.86 10.71 8.13
N ARG A 104 3.41 11.52 7.24
CA ARG A 104 4.54 12.39 7.56
C ARG A 104 4.18 13.40 8.64
N ARG A 105 3.00 14.03 8.55
CA ARG A 105 2.53 14.98 9.55
C ARG A 105 2.38 14.32 10.90
N ASP A 106 1.89 13.08 10.93
CA ASP A 106 1.68 12.31 12.16
C ASP A 106 2.97 11.62 12.64
N LYS A 107 4.09 11.93 11.99
CA LYS A 107 5.43 11.43 12.35
C LYS A 107 5.56 9.91 12.26
N VAL A 108 4.84 9.29 11.35
CA VAL A 108 4.99 7.87 11.03
C VAL A 108 6.02 7.75 9.92
N ALA A 109 7.09 6.98 10.16
CA ALA A 109 8.11 6.75 9.15
C ALA A 109 7.52 5.90 8.01
N THR A 110 7.91 6.23 6.78
CA THR A 110 7.47 5.47 5.61
C THR A 110 8.68 5.04 4.80
N ALA A 111 8.60 3.84 4.23
CA ALA A 111 9.58 3.32 3.30
C ALA A 111 8.86 2.63 2.16
N MET A 112 9.38 2.75 0.95
CA MET A 112 8.82 2.07 -0.20
C MET A 112 9.89 1.19 -0.84
N TRP A 113 9.51 -0.03 -1.15
CA TRP A 113 10.40 -0.97 -1.82
C TRP A 113 9.87 -1.24 -3.22
N PHE A 114 10.64 -0.77 -4.22
CA PHE A 114 10.37 -1.07 -5.62
C PHE A 114 10.99 -2.43 -5.94
N VAL A 115 10.14 -3.40 -6.27
CA VAL A 115 10.58 -4.75 -6.64
C VAL A 115 10.68 -4.90 -8.15
N GLU A 116 10.41 -3.84 -8.90
CA GLU A 116 10.44 -3.80 -10.35
C GLU A 116 11.38 -2.69 -10.82
N ASP A 117 11.79 -2.76 -12.09
CA ASP A 117 12.65 -1.74 -12.66
C ASP A 117 11.86 -0.44 -12.85
N TYR A 118 12.16 0.57 -12.02
CA TYR A 118 11.45 1.85 -12.07
C TYR A 118 11.63 2.57 -13.41
N ARG A 119 12.66 2.21 -14.19
CA ARG A 119 12.90 2.81 -15.50
C ARG A 119 11.89 2.34 -16.54
N LEU A 120 11.24 1.19 -16.31
CA LEU A 120 10.24 0.63 -17.22
C LEU A 120 8.84 1.12 -16.89
N PHE A 121 8.65 1.71 -15.72
CA PHE A 121 7.34 2.12 -15.22
C PHE A 121 7.44 3.52 -14.63
N ALA A 122 6.38 4.30 -14.76
CA ALA A 122 6.36 5.70 -14.33
C ALA A 122 5.97 5.86 -12.85
N TYR A 123 6.54 5.05 -11.97
CA TYR A 123 6.23 5.11 -10.54
C TYR A 123 6.56 6.46 -9.91
N TRP A 124 7.60 7.10 -10.42
CA TRP A 124 8.07 8.38 -9.90
C TRP A 124 7.16 9.55 -10.29
N GLN A 125 6.24 9.32 -11.22
CA GLN A 125 5.27 10.33 -11.65
C GLN A 125 3.98 10.31 -10.82
N ALA A 126 3.81 9.30 -9.99
CA ALA A 126 2.57 9.13 -9.23
C ALA A 126 2.45 10.11 -8.06
#